data_d7970d3b959dc18c29940c5094901830
#
_entry.id   d7970d3b959dc18c29940c5094901830
#
_cell.length_a   1.000
_cell.length_b   1.000
_cell.length_c   1.000
_cell.angle_alpha   90.00
_cell.angle_beta   90.00
_cell.angle_gamma   90.00
#
_symmetry.space_group_name_H-M   'P 1'
#
loop_
_entity.id
_entity.type
_entity.pdbx_description
1 polymer ?
#
loop_
_entity_poly.entity_id
_entity_poly.type
_entity_poly.pdbx_seq_one_letter_code
_entity_poly.pdbx_strand_id
1 'polypeptide(L)'
;MAFDFEFTKDHLDPIIPNNNDVGDWYEALCEMLPKYGITTKRRVAHFLSQCAHESANFKRLEENLNYSAKALRAVFGRYFGAHPKRNADEYHRNPPKIANYVYMDEFRKYKMGNVNPGDGWLFRGRGLKQLTGRDNYTKFGASVGMSAEDAANYVATKKGAIESACWFWDANNLNEIADTDDVRRMTKKINGGSIGLEDRQKRYTHAMEVLGMSAEMLDTEDDDIQEILDDIGVLRKGAKGDGVKIMQEALGITADGDFGPGTERALKAWQEKNDLTPDGIAGPATFAKLLDG
;
A
#
# COMPACT_ATOMS: atom_id res chain seq x y z
N MET A 1 -13.45 24.02 0.71
CA MET A 1 -14.52 23.00 0.91
C MET A 1 -14.42 22.49 2.34
N ALA A 2 -15.50 22.05 2.94
CA ALA A 2 -15.53 21.45 4.29
C ALA A 2 -15.78 19.95 4.12
N PHE A 3 -15.65 19.19 5.21
CA PHE A 3 -16.12 17.80 5.23
C PHE A 3 -17.64 17.74 5.13
N ASP A 4 -18.16 16.68 4.53
CA ASP A 4 -19.59 16.41 4.38
C ASP A 4 -20.21 15.83 5.68
N PHE A 5 -19.37 15.66 6.71
CA PHE A 5 -19.71 15.16 8.04
C PHE A 5 -18.86 15.85 9.11
N GLU A 6 -19.22 15.68 10.36
CA GLU A 6 -18.43 16.19 11.48
C GLU A 6 -17.20 15.29 11.69
N PHE A 7 -16.02 15.75 11.24
CA PHE A 7 -14.75 15.11 11.51
C PHE A 7 -14.10 15.77 12.72
N THR A 8 -13.78 14.99 13.76
CA THR A 8 -13.24 15.48 15.02
C THR A 8 -11.90 14.81 15.36
N LYS A 9 -11.18 15.42 16.31
CA LYS A 9 -9.97 14.81 16.86
C LYS A 9 -10.25 13.45 17.53
N ASP A 10 -11.42 13.32 18.17
CA ASP A 10 -11.82 12.08 18.84
C ASP A 10 -12.11 10.94 17.85
N HIS A 11 -12.45 11.25 16.60
CA HIS A 11 -12.49 10.28 15.53
C HIS A 11 -11.08 9.87 15.07
N LEU A 12 -10.11 10.80 15.04
CA LEU A 12 -8.77 10.48 14.55
C LEU A 12 -7.97 9.62 15.53
N ASP A 13 -8.09 9.87 16.84
CA ASP A 13 -7.28 9.20 17.88
C ASP A 13 -7.33 7.67 17.81
N PRO A 14 -8.50 7.00 17.76
CA PRO A 14 -8.56 5.55 17.62
C PRO A 14 -8.10 5.03 16.24
N ILE A 15 -8.16 5.84 15.18
CA ILE A 15 -7.71 5.45 13.82
C ILE A 15 -6.18 5.41 13.73
N ILE A 16 -5.47 6.29 14.46
CA ILE A 16 -4.00 6.31 14.52
C ILE A 16 -3.50 6.06 15.97
N PRO A 17 -3.80 4.89 16.54
CA PRO A 17 -3.58 4.63 17.96
C PRO A 17 -2.11 4.78 18.36
N ASN A 18 -1.93 5.22 19.63
CA ASN A 18 -0.61 5.47 20.21
C ASN A 18 0.22 6.52 19.44
N ASN A 19 -0.42 7.48 18.78
CA ASN A 19 0.22 8.66 18.23
C ASN A 19 0.12 9.80 19.23
N ASN A 20 1.26 10.37 19.63
CA ASN A 20 1.28 11.44 20.65
C ASN A 20 0.91 12.83 20.10
N ASP A 21 0.85 12.97 18.77
CA ASP A 21 0.67 14.24 18.06
C ASP A 21 -0.69 14.33 17.35
N VAL A 22 -1.72 13.61 17.86
CA VAL A 22 -3.05 13.52 17.21
C VAL A 22 -3.64 14.90 16.92
N GLY A 23 -3.46 15.89 17.81
CA GLY A 23 -3.95 17.26 17.62
C GLY A 23 -3.37 17.92 16.38
N ASP A 24 -2.04 17.91 16.24
CA ASP A 24 -1.36 18.51 15.10
C ASP A 24 -1.71 17.80 13.79
N TRP A 25 -1.86 16.46 13.83
CA TRP A 25 -2.29 15.69 12.68
C TRP A 25 -3.71 16.01 12.27
N TYR A 26 -4.60 16.16 13.24
CA TYR A 26 -6.00 16.55 13.01
C TYR A 26 -6.08 17.92 12.31
N GLU A 27 -5.37 18.93 12.83
CA GLU A 27 -5.33 20.26 12.21
C GLU A 27 -4.83 20.22 10.77
N ALA A 28 -3.75 19.48 10.53
CA ALA A 28 -3.17 19.35 9.20
C ALA A 28 -4.11 18.58 8.24
N LEU A 29 -4.81 17.54 8.70
CA LEU A 29 -5.81 16.80 7.92
C LEU A 29 -7.00 17.69 7.57
N CYS A 30 -7.53 18.47 8.52
CA CYS A 30 -8.63 19.40 8.30
C CYS A 30 -8.28 20.48 7.26
N GLU A 31 -7.03 20.89 7.21
CA GLU A 31 -6.57 21.87 6.20
C GLU A 31 -6.39 21.23 4.81
N MET A 32 -5.84 20.02 4.73
CA MET A 32 -5.40 19.45 3.46
C MET A 32 -6.45 18.57 2.77
N LEU A 33 -7.14 17.67 3.47
CA LEU A 33 -8.05 16.72 2.84
C LEU A 33 -9.13 17.38 1.97
N PRO A 34 -9.79 18.49 2.43
CA PRO A 34 -10.83 19.13 1.63
C PRO A 34 -10.30 19.77 0.32
N LYS A 35 -9.02 20.16 0.27
CA LYS A 35 -8.40 20.72 -0.96
C LYS A 35 -8.35 19.70 -2.09
N TYR A 36 -8.30 18.42 -1.75
CA TYR A 36 -8.21 17.30 -2.68
C TYR A 36 -9.51 16.48 -2.79
N GLY A 37 -10.63 17.05 -2.32
CA GLY A 37 -11.95 16.41 -2.39
C GLY A 37 -12.09 15.16 -1.52
N ILE A 38 -11.22 14.97 -0.52
CA ILE A 38 -11.30 13.87 0.45
C ILE A 38 -12.20 14.35 1.60
N THR A 39 -13.51 14.40 1.34
CA THR A 39 -14.49 15.06 2.24
C THR A 39 -15.54 14.12 2.80
N THR A 40 -15.82 12.98 2.14
CA THR A 40 -16.80 12.00 2.60
C THR A 40 -16.20 11.04 3.64
N LYS A 41 -17.02 10.42 4.48
CA LYS A 41 -16.58 9.40 5.45
C LYS A 41 -15.77 8.28 4.77
N ARG A 42 -16.25 7.76 3.63
CA ARG A 42 -15.57 6.70 2.85
C ARG A 42 -14.19 7.13 2.39
N ARG A 43 -14.09 8.29 1.73
CA ARG A 43 -12.80 8.82 1.25
C ARG A 43 -11.82 9.04 2.39
N VAL A 44 -12.29 9.60 3.51
CA VAL A 44 -11.47 9.83 4.71
C VAL A 44 -11.02 8.51 5.33
N ALA A 45 -11.93 7.52 5.48
CA ALA A 45 -11.59 6.21 6.01
C ALA A 45 -10.55 5.48 5.15
N HIS A 46 -10.73 5.47 3.82
CA HIS A 46 -9.76 4.92 2.89
C HIS A 46 -8.40 5.64 3.00
N PHE A 47 -8.39 6.97 2.97
CA PHE A 47 -7.14 7.72 3.07
C PHE A 47 -6.39 7.44 4.38
N LEU A 48 -7.09 7.50 5.50
CA LEU A 48 -6.49 7.28 6.82
C LEU A 48 -5.98 5.85 6.99
N SER A 49 -6.76 4.85 6.57
CA SER A 49 -6.36 3.44 6.67
C SER A 49 -5.09 3.13 5.87
N GLN A 50 -5.04 3.63 4.63
CA GLN A 50 -3.87 3.45 3.77
C GLN A 50 -2.63 4.17 4.33
N CYS A 51 -2.77 5.43 4.70
CA CYS A 51 -1.66 6.22 5.26
C CYS A 51 -1.18 5.68 6.61
N ALA A 52 -2.09 5.24 7.49
CA ALA A 52 -1.73 4.65 8.77
C ALA A 52 -0.96 3.33 8.62
N HIS A 53 -1.32 2.49 7.65
CA HIS A 53 -0.58 1.28 7.31
C HIS A 53 0.86 1.61 6.86
N GLU A 54 1.02 2.50 5.88
CA GLU A 54 2.31 2.85 5.27
C GLU A 54 3.27 3.53 6.27
N SER A 55 2.74 4.34 7.20
CA SER A 55 3.53 5.19 8.10
C SER A 55 3.56 4.73 9.55
N ALA A 56 3.08 3.52 9.86
CA ALA A 56 2.94 3.00 11.23
C ALA A 56 2.16 3.97 12.14
N ASN A 57 0.92 4.28 11.77
CA ASN A 57 0.03 5.23 12.44
C ASN A 57 0.62 6.66 12.49
N PHE A 58 1.11 7.14 11.35
CA PHE A 58 1.69 8.48 11.15
C PHE A 58 2.95 8.76 11.97
N LYS A 59 3.62 7.71 12.47
CA LYS A 59 4.84 7.83 13.27
C LYS A 59 6.13 7.81 12.45
N ARG A 60 6.08 7.28 11.23
CA ARG A 60 7.25 7.15 10.34
C ARG A 60 7.08 8.04 9.13
N LEU A 61 7.68 9.24 9.21
CA LEU A 61 7.65 10.20 8.12
C LEU A 61 8.91 10.17 7.25
N GLU A 62 9.97 9.51 7.71
CA GLU A 62 11.20 9.33 6.95
C GLU A 62 11.64 7.87 7.00
N GLU A 63 12.21 7.39 5.92
CA GLU A 63 12.80 6.07 5.88
C GLU A 63 14.03 5.97 6.79
N ASN A 64 14.19 4.82 7.44
CA ASN A 64 15.34 4.55 8.29
C ASN A 64 16.46 3.88 7.48
N LEU A 65 17.47 4.63 7.10
CA LEU A 65 18.67 4.15 6.39
C LEU A 65 19.85 3.82 7.32
N ASN A 66 19.63 3.72 8.63
CA ASN A 66 20.69 3.45 9.60
C ASN A 66 21.04 1.94 9.67
N TYR A 67 21.53 1.39 8.57
CA TYR A 67 21.85 -0.03 8.43
C TYR A 67 23.27 -0.37 8.89
N SER A 68 23.40 -1.53 9.60
CA SER A 68 24.71 -2.15 9.80
C SER A 68 25.25 -2.76 8.49
N ALA A 69 26.56 -2.98 8.39
CA ALA A 69 27.16 -3.64 7.24
C ALA A 69 26.52 -5.01 6.93
N LYS A 70 26.19 -5.78 7.97
CA LYS A 70 25.45 -7.06 7.82
C LYS A 70 24.07 -6.84 7.22
N ALA A 71 23.33 -5.84 7.71
CA ALA A 71 22.01 -5.52 7.20
C ALA A 71 22.04 -4.96 5.77
N LEU A 72 23.06 -4.16 5.41
CA LEU A 72 23.27 -3.69 4.04
C LEU A 72 23.44 -4.85 3.06
N ARG A 73 24.22 -5.87 3.42
CA ARG A 73 24.39 -7.06 2.58
C ARG A 73 23.09 -7.85 2.41
N ALA A 74 22.24 -7.89 3.44
CA ALA A 74 20.98 -8.61 3.40
C ALA A 74 19.89 -7.83 2.63
N VAL A 75 19.70 -6.55 2.94
CA VAL A 75 18.60 -5.72 2.40
C VAL A 75 18.95 -5.16 1.01
N PHE A 76 20.19 -4.71 0.84
CA PHE A 76 20.68 -4.11 -0.40
C PHE A 76 21.73 -5.00 -1.09
N GLY A 77 21.51 -6.31 -1.09
CA GLY A 77 22.44 -7.31 -1.63
C GLY A 77 22.90 -7.03 -3.07
N ARG A 78 22.05 -6.39 -3.88
CA ARG A 78 22.42 -5.92 -5.23
C ARG A 78 23.60 -4.93 -5.22
N TYR A 79 23.72 -4.13 -4.15
CA TYR A 79 24.73 -3.09 -3.99
C TYR A 79 25.91 -3.56 -3.12
N PHE A 80 25.63 -4.41 -2.13
CA PHE A 80 26.56 -4.83 -1.07
C PHE A 80 26.65 -6.36 -0.86
N GLY A 81 26.13 -7.16 -1.79
CA GLY A 81 26.09 -8.64 -1.71
C GLY A 81 27.42 -9.33 -2.02
N ALA A 82 27.34 -10.59 -2.49
CA ALA A 82 28.52 -11.44 -2.73
C ALA A 82 29.52 -10.88 -3.76
N HIS A 83 29.04 -10.09 -4.72
CA HIS A 83 29.88 -9.36 -5.68
C HIS A 83 29.63 -7.85 -5.54
N PRO A 84 30.05 -7.25 -4.41
CA PRO A 84 29.71 -5.87 -4.10
C PRO A 84 30.50 -4.90 -4.97
N LYS A 85 29.80 -3.89 -5.51
CA LYS A 85 30.46 -2.73 -6.12
C LYS A 85 31.11 -1.84 -5.06
N ARG A 86 30.61 -1.90 -3.82
CA ARG A 86 31.15 -1.17 -2.66
C ARG A 86 31.23 -2.07 -1.43
N ASN A 87 32.22 -1.80 -0.60
CA ASN A 87 32.38 -2.48 0.69
C ASN A 87 31.32 -1.98 1.69
N ALA A 88 30.45 -2.86 2.18
CA ALA A 88 29.39 -2.51 3.13
C ALA A 88 29.91 -1.92 4.44
N ASP A 89 31.13 -2.29 4.87
CA ASP A 89 31.72 -1.78 6.12
C ASP A 89 32.03 -0.28 6.04
N GLU A 90 32.32 0.25 4.86
CA GLU A 90 32.52 1.68 4.63
C GLU A 90 31.22 2.51 4.69
N TYR A 91 30.08 1.86 4.63
CA TYR A 91 28.73 2.44 4.67
C TYR A 91 28.01 2.18 5.99
N HIS A 92 28.62 1.41 6.89
CA HIS A 92 28.07 1.04 8.19
C HIS A 92 27.55 2.25 8.96
N ARG A 93 26.25 2.24 9.30
CA ARG A 93 25.61 3.30 10.10
C ARG A 93 25.79 4.73 9.56
N ASN A 94 25.90 4.88 8.24
CA ASN A 94 26.02 6.18 7.58
C ASN A 94 24.87 6.39 6.59
N PRO A 95 23.67 6.82 7.06
CA PRO A 95 22.47 6.99 6.23
C PRO A 95 22.68 7.87 4.99
N PRO A 96 23.36 9.06 5.07
CA PRO A 96 23.60 9.87 3.88
C PRO A 96 24.45 9.16 2.81
N LYS A 97 25.50 8.46 3.24
CA LYS A 97 26.36 7.72 2.31
C LYS A 97 25.63 6.55 1.68
N ILE A 98 24.77 5.85 2.45
CA ILE A 98 23.93 4.75 1.96
C ILE A 98 22.95 5.29 0.92
N ALA A 99 22.16 6.33 1.24
CA ALA A 99 21.19 6.93 0.34
C ALA A 99 21.84 7.39 -0.98
N ASN A 100 22.94 8.12 -0.88
CA ASN A 100 23.69 8.63 -2.04
C ASN A 100 24.35 7.54 -2.88
N TYR A 101 24.29 6.29 -2.46
CA TYR A 101 24.71 5.16 -3.28
C TYR A 101 23.50 4.39 -3.82
N VAL A 102 22.55 4.02 -2.98
CA VAL A 102 21.44 3.14 -3.39
C VAL A 102 20.37 3.87 -4.20
N TYR A 103 20.26 5.21 -4.06
CA TYR A 103 19.25 6.01 -4.75
C TYR A 103 19.77 6.83 -5.94
N MET A 104 21.08 6.85 -6.19
CA MET A 104 21.60 7.52 -7.38
C MET A 104 21.26 6.75 -8.65
N ASP A 105 20.86 7.45 -9.68
CA ASP A 105 20.46 6.89 -10.96
C ASP A 105 21.58 6.11 -11.65
N GLU A 106 22.83 6.51 -11.44
CA GLU A 106 24.01 5.80 -11.95
C GLU A 106 23.98 4.29 -11.61
N PHE A 107 23.49 3.95 -10.40
CA PHE A 107 23.51 2.58 -9.88
C PHE A 107 22.18 1.84 -10.00
N ARG A 108 21.14 2.47 -10.54
CA ARG A 108 19.77 1.93 -10.58
C ARG A 108 19.34 1.55 -11.99
N LYS A 109 18.55 0.46 -12.07
CA LYS A 109 17.84 0.09 -13.32
C LYS A 109 16.72 1.08 -13.62
N TYR A 110 15.92 1.41 -12.60
CA TYR A 110 14.81 2.36 -12.72
C TYR A 110 15.27 3.73 -12.22
N LYS A 111 15.21 4.71 -13.09
CA LYS A 111 15.66 6.07 -12.81
C LYS A 111 14.62 6.82 -12.00
N MET A 112 15.07 7.77 -11.18
CA MET A 112 14.26 8.59 -10.29
C MET A 112 14.65 10.08 -10.37
N GLY A 113 15.50 10.45 -11.34
CA GLY A 113 16.01 11.80 -11.50
C GLY A 113 17.15 12.19 -10.54
N ASN A 114 17.64 11.25 -9.72
CA ASN A 114 18.75 11.52 -8.78
C ASN A 114 20.09 11.46 -9.49
N VAL A 115 20.49 12.55 -10.12
CA VAL A 115 21.69 12.62 -10.96
C VAL A 115 22.82 13.48 -10.36
N ASN A 116 22.49 14.40 -9.44
CA ASN A 116 23.47 15.28 -8.82
C ASN A 116 23.99 14.67 -7.51
N PRO A 117 25.27 14.95 -7.15
CA PRO A 117 25.83 14.54 -5.86
C PRO A 117 24.92 15.00 -4.69
N GLY A 118 24.54 14.08 -3.82
CA GLY A 118 23.66 14.38 -2.68
C GLY A 118 22.16 14.13 -2.93
N ASP A 119 21.72 13.97 -4.18
CA ASP A 119 20.29 13.76 -4.50
C ASP A 119 19.71 12.53 -3.80
N GLY A 120 20.47 11.47 -3.69
CA GLY A 120 20.02 10.24 -3.02
C GLY A 120 19.59 10.47 -1.57
N TRP A 121 20.33 11.29 -0.83
CA TRP A 121 19.98 11.68 0.53
C TRP A 121 18.91 12.77 0.57
N LEU A 122 19.02 13.78 -0.27
CA LEU A 122 18.06 14.88 -0.30
C LEU A 122 16.64 14.41 -0.63
N PHE A 123 16.51 13.53 -1.63
CA PHE A 123 15.23 13.01 -2.13
C PHE A 123 14.92 11.57 -1.66
N ARG A 124 15.40 11.20 -0.45
CA ARG A 124 15.05 9.95 0.19
C ARG A 124 13.55 9.87 0.49
N GLY A 125 13.07 8.70 0.86
CA GLY A 125 11.66 8.47 1.18
C GLY A 125 11.17 9.30 2.37
N ARG A 126 10.17 10.16 2.14
CA ARG A 126 9.52 10.97 3.18
C ARG A 126 8.01 11.05 2.99
N GLY A 127 7.34 11.52 4.06
CA GLY A 127 5.88 11.68 4.12
C GLY A 127 5.14 10.37 4.34
N LEU A 128 3.82 10.45 4.42
CA LEU A 128 2.95 9.30 4.72
C LEU A 128 2.97 8.23 3.62
N LYS A 129 3.30 8.61 2.38
CA LYS A 129 3.41 7.71 1.21
C LYS A 129 4.85 7.49 0.75
N GLN A 130 5.84 7.89 1.55
CA GLN A 130 7.25 7.67 1.26
C GLN A 130 7.66 8.17 -0.14
N LEU A 131 7.31 9.44 -0.46
CA LEU A 131 7.71 10.09 -1.70
C LEU A 131 9.24 10.04 -1.86
N THR A 132 9.74 9.52 -2.98
CA THR A 132 11.18 9.23 -3.18
C THR A 132 11.61 9.61 -4.60
N GLY A 133 12.81 10.20 -4.71
CA GLY A 133 13.45 10.56 -5.98
C GLY A 133 13.13 11.96 -6.46
N ARG A 134 14.16 12.65 -7.05
CA ARG A 134 14.07 14.03 -7.55
C ARG A 134 12.87 14.24 -8.46
N ASP A 135 12.60 13.31 -9.38
CA ASP A 135 11.49 13.45 -10.34
C ASP A 135 10.13 13.55 -9.64
N ASN A 136 9.89 12.74 -8.58
CA ASN A 136 8.66 12.80 -7.83
C ASN A 136 8.55 14.08 -6.99
N TYR A 137 9.65 14.51 -6.36
CA TYR A 137 9.68 15.76 -5.63
C TYR A 137 9.52 16.98 -6.55
N THR A 138 10.04 16.93 -7.77
CA THR A 138 9.84 17.97 -8.78
C THR A 138 8.37 18.07 -9.19
N LYS A 139 7.73 16.93 -9.45
CA LYS A 139 6.29 16.89 -9.81
C LYS A 139 5.40 17.38 -8.68
N PHE A 140 5.66 16.91 -7.47
CA PHE A 140 4.92 17.36 -6.28
C PHE A 140 5.19 18.86 -6.02
N GLY A 141 6.44 19.30 -6.02
CA GLY A 141 6.81 20.69 -5.83
C GLY A 141 6.11 21.61 -6.84
N ALA A 142 6.12 21.23 -8.12
CA ALA A 142 5.41 21.99 -9.15
C ALA A 142 3.90 22.13 -8.89
N SER A 143 3.26 21.11 -8.32
CA SER A 143 1.83 21.15 -7.98
C SER A 143 1.48 22.09 -6.82
N VAL A 144 2.46 22.38 -5.95
CA VAL A 144 2.30 23.26 -4.76
C VAL A 144 3.13 24.55 -4.86
N GLY A 145 3.71 24.85 -6.04
CA GLY A 145 4.47 26.08 -6.29
C GLY A 145 5.84 26.12 -5.61
N MET A 146 6.48 24.98 -5.39
CA MET A 146 7.79 24.85 -4.72
C MET A 146 8.86 24.27 -5.64
N SER A 147 10.14 24.55 -5.36
CA SER A 147 11.26 23.79 -5.93
C SER A 147 11.25 22.34 -5.42
N ALA A 148 11.97 21.42 -6.07
CA ALA A 148 12.12 20.05 -5.59
C ALA A 148 12.78 20.00 -4.21
N GLU A 149 13.77 20.85 -3.98
CA GLU A 149 14.52 20.98 -2.73
C GLU A 149 13.62 21.47 -1.58
N ASP A 150 12.83 22.52 -1.83
CA ASP A 150 11.86 23.04 -0.86
C ASP A 150 10.76 22.00 -0.57
N ALA A 151 10.26 21.33 -1.61
CA ALA A 151 9.30 20.25 -1.47
C ALA A 151 9.85 19.10 -0.61
N ALA A 152 11.15 18.75 -0.74
CA ALA A 152 11.78 17.72 0.09
C ALA A 152 11.82 18.11 1.58
N ASN A 153 12.02 19.39 1.88
CA ASN A 153 11.95 19.91 3.26
C ASN A 153 10.48 19.98 3.76
N TYR A 154 9.58 20.41 2.89
CA TYR A 154 8.16 20.51 3.21
C TYR A 154 7.54 19.16 3.53
N VAL A 155 7.80 18.12 2.73
CA VAL A 155 7.26 16.75 2.95
C VAL A 155 7.73 16.14 4.29
N ALA A 156 8.81 16.63 4.89
CA ALA A 156 9.24 16.24 6.23
C ALA A 156 8.36 16.83 7.35
N THR A 157 7.54 17.84 7.07
CA THR A 157 6.56 18.39 8.00
C THR A 157 5.26 17.59 7.99
N LYS A 158 4.43 17.68 9.06
CA LYS A 158 3.12 17.03 9.12
C LYS A 158 2.21 17.46 7.96
N LYS A 159 2.13 18.76 7.67
CA LYS A 159 1.35 19.29 6.55
C LYS A 159 1.83 18.77 5.21
N GLY A 160 3.12 18.87 4.94
CA GLY A 160 3.70 18.38 3.69
C GLY A 160 3.60 16.86 3.53
N ALA A 161 3.69 16.10 4.63
CA ALA A 161 3.48 14.66 4.62
C ALA A 161 2.06 14.27 4.20
N ILE A 162 1.04 15.01 4.68
CA ILE A 162 -0.36 14.82 4.27
C ILE A 162 -0.55 15.31 2.83
N GLU A 163 -0.09 16.52 2.51
CA GLU A 163 -0.32 17.11 1.18
C GLU A 163 0.33 16.29 0.07
N SER A 164 1.54 15.75 0.29
CA SER A 164 2.17 14.84 -0.67
C SER A 164 1.42 13.52 -0.84
N ALA A 165 0.77 13.02 0.21
CA ALA A 165 -0.10 11.86 0.13
C ALA A 165 -1.41 12.18 -0.60
N CYS A 166 -2.00 13.36 -0.35
CA CYS A 166 -3.19 13.84 -1.08
C CYS A 166 -2.89 14.07 -2.57
N TRP A 167 -1.73 14.65 -2.89
CA TRP A 167 -1.29 14.80 -4.28
C TRP A 167 -1.15 13.45 -4.99
N PHE A 168 -0.55 12.46 -4.33
CA PHE A 168 -0.49 11.10 -4.88
C PHE A 168 -1.89 10.51 -5.07
N TRP A 169 -2.78 10.74 -4.12
CA TRP A 169 -4.17 10.30 -4.14
C TRP A 169 -4.93 10.85 -5.34
N ASP A 170 -4.86 12.16 -5.55
CA ASP A 170 -5.49 12.86 -6.65
C ASP A 170 -4.91 12.44 -8.02
N ALA A 171 -3.58 12.42 -8.14
CA ALA A 171 -2.88 12.01 -9.37
C ALA A 171 -3.18 10.57 -9.81
N ASN A 172 -3.73 9.73 -8.93
CA ASN A 172 -4.12 8.35 -9.21
C ASN A 172 -5.63 8.13 -9.21
N ASN A 173 -6.45 9.19 -9.13
CA ASN A 173 -7.93 9.15 -9.09
C ASN A 173 -8.48 8.25 -7.96
N LEU A 174 -7.82 8.27 -6.77
CA LEU A 174 -8.18 7.36 -5.70
C LEU A 174 -9.50 7.70 -5.01
N ASN A 175 -10.04 8.92 -5.18
CA ASN A 175 -11.39 9.25 -4.74
C ASN A 175 -12.46 8.37 -5.40
N GLU A 176 -12.32 8.10 -6.72
CA GLU A 176 -13.24 7.23 -7.45
C GLU A 176 -13.23 5.80 -6.92
N ILE A 177 -12.04 5.28 -6.53
CA ILE A 177 -11.92 3.96 -5.93
C ILE A 177 -12.49 3.96 -4.51
N ALA A 178 -12.24 5.02 -3.72
CA ALA A 178 -12.79 5.13 -2.37
C ALA A 178 -14.32 5.17 -2.36
N ASP A 179 -14.93 5.76 -3.39
CA ASP A 179 -16.39 5.83 -3.51
C ASP A 179 -17.03 4.46 -3.80
N THR A 180 -16.26 3.48 -4.28
CA THR A 180 -16.72 2.09 -4.50
C THR A 180 -16.48 1.16 -3.31
N ASP A 181 -15.90 1.64 -2.21
CA ASP A 181 -15.52 0.88 -1.01
C ASP A 181 -14.49 -0.25 -1.22
N ASP A 182 -13.90 -0.36 -2.41
CA ASP A 182 -12.97 -1.42 -2.77
C ASP A 182 -11.57 -1.21 -2.20
N VAL A 183 -11.32 -1.77 -1.01
CA VAL A 183 -10.01 -1.72 -0.33
C VAL A 183 -8.94 -2.52 -1.09
N ARG A 184 -9.31 -3.59 -1.78
CA ARG A 184 -8.37 -4.41 -2.56
C ARG A 184 -7.85 -3.65 -3.78
N ARG A 185 -8.75 -3.06 -4.57
CA ARG A 185 -8.40 -2.22 -5.72
C ARG A 185 -7.59 -1.00 -5.28
N MET A 186 -7.98 -0.38 -4.16
CA MET A 186 -7.22 0.70 -3.53
C MET A 186 -5.78 0.25 -3.20
N THR A 187 -5.63 -0.90 -2.53
CA THR A 187 -4.34 -1.47 -2.15
C THR A 187 -3.48 -1.76 -3.38
N LYS A 188 -4.05 -2.40 -4.40
CA LYS A 188 -3.35 -2.73 -5.65
C LYS A 188 -2.89 -1.48 -6.39
N LYS A 189 -3.72 -0.44 -6.44
CA LYS A 189 -3.37 0.83 -7.07
C LYS A 189 -2.24 1.55 -6.33
N ILE A 190 -2.20 1.45 -5.00
CA ILE A 190 -1.23 2.14 -4.14
C ILE A 190 0.14 1.44 -4.12
N ASN A 191 0.19 0.11 -4.00
CA ASN A 191 1.43 -0.65 -3.82
C ASN A 191 1.77 -1.63 -4.95
N GLY A 192 0.92 -1.74 -5.97
CA GLY A 192 1.12 -2.62 -7.12
C GLY A 192 0.82 -4.09 -6.85
N GLY A 193 0.24 -4.43 -5.69
CA GLY A 193 -0.10 -5.80 -5.29
C GLY A 193 -0.96 -5.88 -4.04
N SER A 194 -1.18 -7.07 -3.52
CA SER A 194 -2.02 -7.35 -2.34
C SER A 194 -1.27 -7.34 -1.00
N ILE A 195 0.01 -6.96 -0.97
CA ILE A 195 0.80 -6.94 0.28
C ILE A 195 0.16 -6.02 1.30
N GLY A 196 -0.12 -6.55 2.51
CA GLY A 196 -0.75 -5.81 3.61
C GLY A 196 -2.25 -5.61 3.46
N LEU A 197 -2.93 -6.27 2.51
CA LEU A 197 -4.36 -6.12 2.28
C LEU A 197 -5.19 -6.36 3.55
N GLU A 198 -4.93 -7.45 4.27
CA GLU A 198 -5.66 -7.79 5.50
C GLU A 198 -5.55 -6.67 6.58
N ASP A 199 -4.36 -6.12 6.79
CA ASP A 199 -4.18 -5.00 7.75
C ASP A 199 -4.89 -3.73 7.27
N ARG A 200 -4.86 -3.44 5.96
CA ARG A 200 -5.55 -2.28 5.38
C ARG A 200 -7.06 -2.42 5.47
N GLN A 201 -7.59 -3.63 5.24
CA GLN A 201 -9.01 -3.95 5.42
C GLN A 201 -9.45 -3.73 6.86
N LYS A 202 -8.73 -4.31 7.85
CA LYS A 202 -9.02 -4.12 9.27
C LYS A 202 -9.00 -2.64 9.68
N ARG A 203 -8.02 -1.88 9.19
CA ARG A 203 -7.93 -0.44 9.44
C ARG A 203 -9.06 0.34 8.81
N TYR A 204 -9.46 -0.03 7.59
CA TYR A 204 -10.57 0.60 6.90
C TYR A 204 -11.90 0.36 7.63
N THR A 205 -12.22 -0.90 7.93
CA THR A 205 -13.42 -1.26 8.70
C THR A 205 -13.47 -0.50 10.03
N HIS A 206 -12.36 -0.50 10.78
CA HIS A 206 -12.27 0.25 12.03
C HIS A 206 -12.47 1.76 11.83
N ALA A 207 -11.88 2.36 10.81
CA ALA A 207 -12.07 3.78 10.52
C ALA A 207 -13.53 4.09 10.16
N MET A 208 -14.20 3.22 9.40
CA MET A 208 -15.62 3.38 9.06
C MET A 208 -16.50 3.32 10.31
N GLU A 209 -16.29 2.35 11.20
CA GLU A 209 -16.99 2.23 12.48
C GLU A 209 -16.82 3.49 13.34
N VAL A 210 -15.58 3.96 13.50
CA VAL A 210 -15.26 5.19 14.26
C VAL A 210 -15.94 6.41 13.66
N LEU A 211 -16.03 6.51 12.34
CA LEU A 211 -16.72 7.60 11.65
C LEU A 211 -18.26 7.45 11.62
N GLY A 212 -18.80 6.44 12.34
CA GLY A 212 -20.24 6.23 12.50
C GLY A 212 -20.91 5.69 11.24
N MET A 213 -20.25 4.77 10.53
CA MET A 213 -20.86 3.96 9.46
C MET A 213 -21.02 2.53 9.96
N SER A 214 -22.24 2.00 9.92
CA SER A 214 -22.53 0.63 10.34
C SER A 214 -22.07 -0.39 9.29
N ALA A 215 -21.77 -1.62 9.75
CA ALA A 215 -21.39 -2.74 8.88
C ALA A 215 -22.48 -3.05 7.82
N GLU A 216 -23.76 -2.80 8.13
CA GLU A 216 -24.87 -2.94 7.18
C GLU A 216 -24.82 -2.00 5.96
N MET A 217 -24.01 -0.94 6.02
CA MET A 217 -23.74 -0.04 4.88
C MET A 217 -22.53 -0.49 4.04
N LEU A 218 -21.86 -1.57 4.45
CA LEU A 218 -20.67 -2.12 3.82
C LEU A 218 -20.99 -3.36 2.96
N ASP A 219 -22.26 -3.83 2.96
CA ASP A 219 -22.70 -4.99 2.18
C ASP A 219 -22.86 -4.62 0.70
N THR A 220 -21.78 -4.81 -0.03
CA THR A 220 -21.79 -5.02 -1.49
C THR A 220 -21.13 -6.39 -1.75
N GLU A 221 -21.73 -7.47 -1.21
CA GLU A 221 -21.18 -8.83 -1.31
C GLU A 221 -21.11 -9.38 -2.74
N ASP A 222 -21.97 -8.94 -3.64
CA ASP A 222 -22.05 -9.49 -5.00
C ASP A 222 -21.01 -8.92 -5.99
N ASP A 223 -20.62 -7.66 -5.85
CA ASP A 223 -19.62 -7.04 -6.74
C ASP A 223 -18.19 -7.45 -6.38
N ASP A 224 -17.90 -7.69 -5.08
CA ASP A 224 -16.58 -8.09 -4.59
C ASP A 224 -16.18 -9.49 -5.08
N ILE A 225 -17.11 -10.43 -5.21
CA ILE A 225 -16.85 -11.80 -5.68
C ILE A 225 -16.43 -11.79 -7.15
N GLN A 226 -17.08 -11.00 -7.99
CA GLN A 226 -16.79 -10.95 -9.42
C GLN A 226 -15.41 -10.30 -9.68
N GLU A 227 -15.06 -9.27 -8.94
CA GLU A 227 -13.74 -8.62 -9.08
C GLU A 227 -12.60 -9.49 -8.52
N ILE A 228 -12.83 -10.25 -7.44
CA ILE A 228 -11.93 -11.30 -6.95
C ILE A 228 -11.67 -12.35 -8.03
N LEU A 229 -12.73 -12.77 -8.74
CA LEU A 229 -12.63 -13.75 -9.82
C LEU A 229 -11.81 -13.23 -11.00
N ASP A 230 -11.96 -11.96 -11.35
CA ASP A 230 -11.23 -11.33 -12.46
C ASP A 230 -9.73 -11.13 -12.13
N ASP A 231 -9.38 -10.87 -10.85
CA ASP A 231 -8.00 -10.65 -10.41
C ASP A 231 -7.21 -11.93 -10.15
N ILE A 232 -7.88 -13.00 -9.70
CA ILE A 232 -7.26 -14.33 -9.49
C ILE A 232 -6.90 -14.97 -10.83
N GLY A 233 -7.62 -14.64 -11.89
CA GLY A 233 -7.45 -15.27 -13.20
C GLY A 233 -7.70 -16.77 -13.14
N VAL A 234 -7.13 -17.52 -14.09
CA VAL A 234 -7.24 -18.98 -14.16
C VAL A 234 -6.14 -19.63 -13.31
N LEU A 235 -6.50 -20.27 -12.20
CA LEU A 235 -5.59 -21.06 -11.39
C LEU A 235 -5.49 -22.49 -11.89
N ARG A 236 -4.27 -22.97 -11.97
CA ARG A 236 -3.93 -24.35 -12.40
C ARG A 236 -2.66 -24.80 -11.69
N LYS A 237 -2.36 -26.08 -11.77
CA LYS A 237 -1.14 -26.65 -11.21
C LYS A 237 0.11 -25.81 -11.52
N GLY A 238 0.86 -25.48 -10.48
CA GLY A 238 2.03 -24.60 -10.52
C GLY A 238 1.73 -23.14 -10.15
N ALA A 239 0.46 -22.73 -10.04
CA ALA A 239 0.08 -21.41 -9.50
C ALA A 239 0.43 -21.31 -8.01
N LYS A 240 0.73 -20.09 -7.54
CA LYS A 240 1.08 -19.79 -6.14
C LYS A 240 0.48 -18.47 -5.70
N GLY A 241 0.28 -18.33 -4.39
CA GLY A 241 -0.14 -17.08 -3.76
C GLY A 241 -1.54 -17.13 -3.15
N ASP A 242 -2.08 -15.94 -2.84
CA ASP A 242 -3.30 -15.82 -2.04
C ASP A 242 -4.55 -16.36 -2.74
N GLY A 243 -4.67 -16.22 -4.07
CA GLY A 243 -5.75 -16.85 -4.83
C GLY A 243 -5.77 -18.38 -4.70
N VAL A 244 -4.61 -19.03 -4.60
CA VAL A 244 -4.52 -20.47 -4.35
C VAL A 244 -4.95 -20.81 -2.93
N LYS A 245 -4.58 -20.02 -1.94
CA LYS A 245 -5.02 -20.21 -0.54
C LYS A 245 -6.53 -20.13 -0.41
N ILE A 246 -7.15 -19.09 -0.97
CA ILE A 246 -8.61 -18.90 -0.97
C ILE A 246 -9.29 -20.14 -1.57
N MET A 247 -8.81 -20.63 -2.69
CA MET A 247 -9.33 -21.83 -3.31
C MET A 247 -9.15 -23.08 -2.44
N GLN A 248 -7.98 -23.22 -1.80
CA GLN A 248 -7.69 -24.35 -0.90
C GLN A 248 -8.59 -24.34 0.34
N GLU A 249 -8.85 -23.15 0.91
CA GLU A 249 -9.77 -22.95 2.02
C GLU A 249 -11.21 -23.37 1.63
N ALA A 250 -11.68 -22.89 0.47
CA ALA A 250 -13.00 -23.25 -0.07
C ALA A 250 -13.12 -24.75 -0.40
N LEU A 251 -12.03 -25.40 -0.78
CA LEU A 251 -11.94 -26.85 -0.97
C LEU A 251 -11.85 -27.65 0.34
N GLY A 252 -11.69 -26.99 1.49
CA GLY A 252 -11.50 -27.62 2.80
C GLY A 252 -10.19 -28.39 2.96
N ILE A 253 -9.12 -27.96 2.26
CA ILE A 253 -7.78 -28.54 2.33
C ILE A 253 -6.77 -27.57 2.93
N THR A 254 -5.55 -28.02 3.23
CA THR A 254 -4.49 -27.16 3.76
C THR A 254 -4.20 -26.01 2.78
N ALA A 255 -4.35 -24.77 3.26
CA ALA A 255 -4.16 -23.55 2.48
C ALA A 255 -2.69 -23.08 2.56
N ASP A 256 -1.79 -23.80 1.89
CA ASP A 256 -0.35 -23.46 1.82
C ASP A 256 -0.01 -22.45 0.72
N GLY A 257 -0.98 -22.15 -0.17
CA GLY A 257 -0.80 -21.23 -1.29
C GLY A 257 0.04 -21.81 -2.45
N ASP A 258 0.27 -23.12 -2.47
CA ASP A 258 0.97 -23.81 -3.56
C ASP A 258 0.00 -24.78 -4.27
N PHE A 259 -0.30 -24.51 -5.54
CA PHE A 259 -1.17 -25.39 -6.34
C PHE A 259 -0.40 -26.63 -6.80
N GLY A 260 -0.16 -27.54 -5.87
CA GLY A 260 0.49 -28.82 -6.09
C GLY A 260 -0.45 -29.93 -6.60
N PRO A 261 0.07 -31.16 -6.76
CA PRO A 261 -0.75 -32.32 -7.17
C PRO A 261 -1.89 -32.65 -6.20
N GLY A 262 -1.75 -32.32 -4.92
CA GLY A 262 -2.78 -32.49 -3.89
C GLY A 262 -3.98 -31.58 -4.16
N THR A 263 -3.71 -30.28 -4.38
CA THR A 263 -4.70 -29.26 -4.72
C THR A 263 -5.41 -29.58 -6.04
N GLU A 264 -4.67 -30.02 -7.07
CA GLU A 264 -5.24 -30.44 -8.34
C GLU A 264 -6.25 -31.59 -8.19
N ARG A 265 -5.91 -32.61 -7.39
CA ARG A 265 -6.82 -33.74 -7.14
C ARG A 265 -8.07 -33.32 -6.38
N ALA A 266 -7.93 -32.46 -5.36
CA ALA A 266 -9.05 -31.96 -4.58
C ALA A 266 -9.99 -31.13 -5.46
N LEU A 267 -9.44 -30.26 -6.31
CA LEU A 267 -10.24 -29.45 -7.23
C LEU A 267 -11.01 -30.32 -8.24
N LYS A 268 -10.37 -31.31 -8.86
CA LYS A 268 -11.03 -32.24 -9.79
C LYS A 268 -12.18 -33.00 -9.13
N ALA A 269 -11.95 -33.54 -7.93
CA ALA A 269 -12.98 -34.23 -7.17
C ALA A 269 -14.16 -33.31 -6.79
N TRP A 270 -13.86 -32.06 -6.45
CA TRP A 270 -14.88 -31.05 -6.17
C TRP A 270 -15.64 -30.65 -7.43
N GLN A 271 -14.96 -30.44 -8.57
CA GLN A 271 -15.58 -30.15 -9.87
C GLN A 271 -16.55 -31.27 -10.30
N GLU A 272 -16.13 -32.51 -10.20
CA GLU A 272 -16.97 -33.69 -10.51
C GLU A 272 -18.23 -33.74 -9.63
N LYS A 273 -18.07 -33.49 -8.31
CA LYS A 273 -19.20 -33.48 -7.37
C LYS A 273 -20.19 -32.33 -7.63
N ASN A 274 -19.75 -31.26 -8.27
CA ASN A 274 -20.52 -30.05 -8.54
C ASN A 274 -20.92 -29.89 -10.02
N ASP A 275 -20.96 -30.99 -10.79
CA ASP A 275 -21.38 -31.01 -12.20
C ASP A 275 -20.54 -30.06 -13.11
N LEU A 276 -19.28 -29.88 -12.78
CA LEU A 276 -18.32 -29.15 -13.61
C LEU A 276 -17.36 -30.12 -14.30
N THR A 277 -16.75 -29.69 -15.40
CA THR A 277 -15.70 -30.49 -16.05
C THR A 277 -14.50 -30.65 -15.10
N PRO A 278 -14.09 -31.88 -14.73
CA PRO A 278 -13.02 -32.09 -13.75
C PRO A 278 -11.63 -31.96 -14.42
N ASP A 279 -11.36 -30.79 -14.98
CA ASP A 279 -10.10 -30.46 -15.67
C ASP A 279 -8.97 -30.07 -14.73
N GLY A 280 -9.29 -29.73 -13.46
CA GLY A 280 -8.33 -29.27 -12.48
C GLY A 280 -7.89 -27.82 -12.71
N ILE A 281 -8.72 -27.05 -13.40
CA ILE A 281 -8.50 -25.62 -13.68
C ILE A 281 -9.60 -24.82 -12.97
N ALA A 282 -9.22 -23.90 -12.09
CA ALA A 282 -10.16 -23.00 -11.46
C ALA A 282 -10.20 -21.68 -12.24
N GLY A 283 -11.15 -21.59 -13.15
CA GLY A 283 -11.53 -20.34 -13.83
C GLY A 283 -12.68 -19.63 -13.10
N PRO A 284 -13.16 -18.47 -13.63
CA PRO A 284 -14.22 -17.67 -12.99
C PRO A 284 -15.47 -18.50 -12.59
N ALA A 285 -15.97 -19.35 -13.47
CA ALA A 285 -17.13 -20.19 -13.19
C ALA A 285 -16.91 -21.23 -12.06
N THR A 286 -15.70 -21.78 -11.96
CA THR A 286 -15.32 -22.71 -10.89
C THR A 286 -15.20 -21.97 -9.55
N PHE A 287 -14.62 -20.77 -9.56
CA PHE A 287 -14.49 -19.94 -8.37
C PHE A 287 -15.83 -19.43 -7.86
N ALA A 288 -16.68 -18.89 -8.72
CA ALA A 288 -18.03 -18.45 -8.34
C ALA A 288 -18.77 -19.57 -7.60
N LYS A 289 -18.76 -20.78 -8.16
CA LYS A 289 -19.44 -21.94 -7.56
C LYS A 289 -18.74 -22.47 -6.29
N LEU A 290 -17.43 -22.24 -6.13
CA LEU A 290 -16.66 -22.61 -4.91
C LEU A 290 -16.96 -21.66 -3.73
N LEU A 291 -17.28 -20.40 -4.01
CA LEU A 291 -17.54 -19.39 -2.99
C LEU A 291 -19.03 -19.33 -2.60
N ASP A 292 -19.94 -19.82 -3.46
CA ASP A 292 -21.39 -19.88 -3.22
C ASP A 292 -21.82 -21.09 -2.34
N GLY A 293 -20.93 -22.02 -1.98
CA GLY A 293 -21.23 -23.25 -1.24
C GLY A 293 -20.50 -23.38 0.05
#